data_b16e5b97960e43f8bd06c5c729cc4210
#
_entry.id   b16e5b97960e43f8bd06c5c729cc4210
#
_cell.length_a   1.000
_cell.length_b   1.000
_cell.length_c   1.000
_cell.angle_alpha   90.00
_cell.angle_beta   90.00
_cell.angle_gamma   90.00
#
_symmetry.space_group_name_H-M   'P 1'
#
loop_
_entity.id
_entity.type
_entity.pdbx_description
1 polymer ?
#
loop_
_entity_poly.entity_id
_entity_poly.type
_entity_poly.pdbx_seq_one_letter_code
_entity_poly.pdbx_strand_id
1 'polypeptide(L)'
;SLVMYPIYSFGSEEQKRKYLPKLGSGEMMGCFGLTEPDFGSNPSGMISNIKDKGDHYLLNGAKMWISNAPFADIAVVWAKDEAGDIRGMVLERGMEGFTTPITHGKWSLRASATGELVFSNVKVPKANIFPNVKGLKGPLSCLNSARYGIAWGAIGAAMDCYDSALRY
;
A
#
# COMPACT_ATOMS: atom_id res chain seq x y z
N SER A 1 0.03 9.89 -2.55
CA SER A 1 -1.44 9.76 -2.44
C SER A 1 -1.88 8.44 -1.80
N LEU A 2 -1.34 7.28 -2.24
CA LEU A 2 -1.80 5.96 -1.77
C LEU A 2 -1.49 5.63 -0.30
N VAL A 3 -0.60 6.35 0.36
CA VAL A 3 -0.27 6.15 1.79
C VAL A 3 -0.92 7.21 2.66
N MET A 4 -0.73 8.49 2.34
CA MET A 4 -1.29 9.58 3.15
C MET A 4 -2.82 9.63 3.09
N TYR A 5 -3.41 9.39 1.91
CA TYR A 5 -4.86 9.45 1.74
C TYR A 5 -5.62 8.48 2.65
N PRO A 6 -5.31 7.16 2.69
CA PRO A 6 -6.01 6.25 3.60
C PRO A 6 -5.79 6.58 5.07
N ILE A 7 -4.59 7.03 5.48
CA ILE A 7 -4.34 7.46 6.85
C ILE A 7 -5.20 8.68 7.19
N TYR A 8 -5.27 9.68 6.30
CA TYR A 8 -6.09 10.87 6.49
C TYR A 8 -7.59 10.54 6.53
N SER A 9 -8.07 9.72 5.59
CA SER A 9 -9.50 9.45 5.44
C SER A 9 -10.05 8.42 6.42
N PHE A 10 -9.24 7.44 6.82
CA PHE A 10 -9.71 6.27 7.57
C PHE A 10 -9.00 6.06 8.90
N GLY A 11 -7.87 6.72 9.11
CA GLY A 11 -7.09 6.61 10.34
C GLY A 11 -7.74 7.30 11.53
N SER A 12 -7.33 6.87 12.72
CA SER A 12 -7.62 7.59 13.97
C SER A 12 -6.83 8.90 14.03
N GLU A 13 -7.21 9.81 14.91
CA GLU A 13 -6.47 11.06 15.11
C GLU A 13 -5.03 10.81 15.58
N GLU A 14 -4.79 9.75 16.34
CA GLU A 14 -3.45 9.33 16.76
C GLU A 14 -2.61 8.87 15.57
N GLN A 15 -3.17 8.04 14.69
CA GLN A 15 -2.50 7.61 13.45
C GLN A 15 -2.18 8.81 12.55
N LYS A 16 -3.11 9.74 12.37
CA LYS A 16 -2.89 10.96 11.58
C LYS A 16 -1.74 11.79 12.13
N ARG A 17 -1.72 12.06 13.43
CA ARG A 17 -0.67 12.84 14.10
C ARG A 17 0.69 12.14 14.05
N LYS A 18 0.70 10.82 14.16
CA LYS A 18 1.93 10.03 14.14
C LYS A 18 2.60 10.00 12.76
N TYR A 19 1.82 9.80 11.70
CA TYR A 19 2.38 9.48 10.38
C TYR A 19 2.33 10.63 9.38
N LEU A 20 1.23 11.42 9.33
CA LEU A 20 1.05 12.40 8.26
C LEU A 20 2.13 13.51 8.22
N PRO A 21 2.57 14.10 9.36
CA PRO A 21 3.61 15.12 9.31
C PRO A 21 4.93 14.63 8.73
N LYS A 22 5.36 13.43 9.12
CA LYS A 22 6.61 12.81 8.65
C LYS A 22 6.55 12.38 7.19
N LEU A 23 5.41 11.87 6.76
CA LEU A 23 5.15 11.55 5.35
C LEU A 23 5.09 12.82 4.50
N GLY A 24 4.52 13.90 5.03
CA GLY A 24 4.41 15.18 4.34
C GLY A 24 5.75 15.92 4.19
N SER A 25 6.64 15.82 5.19
CA SER A 25 7.99 16.39 5.14
C SER A 25 8.98 15.54 4.33
N GLY A 26 8.63 14.27 4.03
CA GLY A 26 9.55 13.32 3.40
C GLY A 26 10.54 12.67 4.37
N GLU A 27 10.40 12.92 5.67
CA GLU A 27 11.19 12.24 6.72
C GLU A 27 10.87 10.73 6.75
N MET A 28 9.65 10.36 6.38
CA MET A 28 9.18 8.98 6.35
C MET A 28 8.63 8.65 4.97
N MET A 29 8.93 7.46 4.47
CA MET A 29 8.41 6.94 3.22
C MET A 29 7.44 5.79 3.46
N GLY A 30 6.40 5.71 2.63
CA GLY A 30 5.42 4.63 2.73
C GLY A 30 5.19 3.90 1.42
N CYS A 31 4.61 2.70 1.54
CA CYS A 31 4.13 1.90 0.42
C CYS A 31 2.69 1.44 0.63
N PHE A 32 2.06 0.94 -0.46
CA PHE A 32 0.64 0.55 -0.48
C PHE A 32 0.50 -0.89 -0.96
N GLY A 33 0.11 -1.78 -0.05
CA GLY A 33 -0.02 -3.21 -0.28
C GLY A 33 -1.47 -3.66 -0.47
N LEU A 34 -1.94 -3.72 -1.72
CA LEU A 34 -3.24 -4.26 -2.10
C LEU A 34 -3.11 -5.52 -2.96
N THR A 35 -2.37 -5.40 -4.08
CA THR A 35 -2.20 -6.45 -5.09
C THR A 35 -1.50 -7.67 -4.51
N GLU A 36 -2.01 -8.85 -4.81
CA GLU A 36 -1.41 -10.14 -4.46
C GLU A 36 -0.93 -10.88 -5.71
N PRO A 37 -0.07 -11.90 -5.57
CA PRO A 37 0.44 -12.67 -6.72
C PRO A 37 -0.68 -13.16 -7.65
N ASP A 38 -1.76 -13.73 -7.10
CA ASP A 38 -2.86 -14.30 -7.87
C ASP A 38 -4.07 -13.37 -7.99
N PHE A 39 -4.07 -12.21 -7.32
CA PHE A 39 -5.21 -11.28 -7.24
C PHE A 39 -4.80 -9.85 -7.59
N GLY A 40 -4.49 -9.60 -8.86
CA GLY A 40 -4.22 -8.28 -9.41
C GLY A 40 -5.50 -7.55 -9.79
N SER A 41 -6.15 -7.98 -10.86
CA SER A 41 -7.40 -7.38 -11.37
C SER A 41 -8.63 -7.64 -10.50
N ASN A 42 -8.58 -8.67 -9.67
CA ASN A 42 -9.64 -9.00 -8.71
C ASN A 42 -9.17 -8.87 -7.26
N PRO A 43 -9.03 -7.66 -6.72
CA PRO A 43 -8.55 -7.47 -5.34
C PRO A 43 -9.53 -8.01 -4.29
N SER A 44 -10.81 -8.22 -4.62
CA SER A 44 -11.77 -8.85 -3.70
C SER A 44 -11.46 -10.32 -3.43
N GLY A 45 -10.73 -10.97 -4.34
CA GLY A 45 -10.27 -12.35 -4.18
C GLY A 45 -9.09 -12.53 -3.21
N MET A 46 -8.50 -11.43 -2.70
CA MET A 46 -7.29 -11.52 -1.85
C MET A 46 -7.39 -12.59 -0.78
N ILE A 47 -6.25 -13.22 -0.50
CA ILE A 47 -6.13 -14.30 0.51
C ILE A 47 -5.33 -13.86 1.75
N SER A 48 -4.59 -12.76 1.69
CA SER A 48 -3.98 -12.17 2.90
C SER A 48 -5.06 -11.96 3.95
N ASN A 49 -4.79 -12.38 5.17
CA ASN A 49 -5.80 -12.41 6.22
C ASN A 49 -5.24 -11.98 7.58
N ILE A 50 -6.14 -11.46 8.42
CA ILE A 50 -5.87 -11.17 9.82
C ILE A 50 -6.79 -12.01 10.72
N LYS A 51 -6.22 -12.56 11.79
CA LYS A 51 -6.95 -13.29 12.83
C LYS A 51 -6.88 -12.54 14.15
N ASP A 52 -8.02 -12.33 14.77
CA ASP A 52 -8.11 -11.66 16.07
C ASP A 52 -7.54 -12.55 17.19
N LYS A 53 -6.62 -12.01 18.00
CA LYS A 53 -5.99 -12.66 19.16
C LYS A 53 -6.30 -11.95 20.48
N GLY A 54 -7.32 -11.10 20.48
CA GLY A 54 -7.74 -10.35 21.66
C GLY A 54 -7.04 -8.98 21.73
N ASP A 55 -5.77 -8.93 22.03
CA ASP A 55 -4.97 -7.70 22.15
C ASP A 55 -4.32 -7.25 20.81
N HIS A 56 -4.14 -8.16 19.86
CA HIS A 56 -3.55 -7.90 18.54
C HIS A 56 -4.24 -8.72 17.44
N TYR A 57 -3.87 -8.46 16.20
CA TYR A 57 -4.18 -9.33 15.06
C TYR A 57 -2.93 -10.06 14.60
N LEU A 58 -3.07 -11.29 14.11
CA LEU A 58 -2.02 -12.00 13.36
C LEU A 58 -2.29 -11.86 11.88
N LEU A 59 -1.37 -11.20 11.17
CA LEU A 59 -1.42 -11.02 9.72
C LEU A 59 -0.57 -12.08 9.02
N ASN A 60 -1.17 -12.73 8.00
CA ASN A 60 -0.50 -13.67 7.11
C ASN A 60 -0.85 -13.38 5.65
N GLY A 61 0.09 -13.64 4.74
CA GLY A 61 -0.10 -13.46 3.30
C GLY A 61 1.08 -12.77 2.62
N ALA A 62 0.84 -12.28 1.40
CA ALA A 62 1.83 -11.54 0.64
C ALA A 62 1.19 -10.51 -0.27
N LYS A 63 1.93 -9.43 -0.59
CA LYS A 63 1.58 -8.43 -1.60
C LYS A 63 2.68 -8.34 -2.62
N MET A 64 2.33 -8.15 -3.88
CA MET A 64 3.27 -8.16 -5.00
C MET A 64 3.21 -6.85 -5.80
N TRP A 65 4.32 -6.52 -6.45
CA TRP A 65 4.49 -5.32 -7.27
C TRP A 65 4.33 -4.01 -6.49
N ILE A 66 4.86 -3.97 -5.27
CA ILE A 66 4.70 -2.83 -4.37
C ILE A 66 5.85 -1.85 -4.55
N SER A 67 5.53 -0.68 -5.10
CA SER A 67 6.47 0.44 -5.19
C SER A 67 6.92 0.88 -3.81
N ASN A 68 8.22 1.15 -3.66
CA ASN A 68 8.90 1.56 -2.44
C ASN A 68 9.01 0.47 -1.34
N ALA A 69 8.46 -0.72 -1.51
CA ALA A 69 8.52 -1.79 -0.51
C ALA A 69 9.91 -2.01 0.07
N PRO A 70 11.01 -2.04 -0.73
CA PRO A 70 12.34 -2.32 -0.20
C PRO A 70 12.88 -1.34 0.83
N PHE A 71 12.39 -0.09 0.86
CA PHE A 71 12.90 0.96 1.76
C PHE A 71 11.82 1.78 2.47
N ALA A 72 10.53 1.48 2.27
CA ALA A 72 9.44 2.15 2.98
C ALA A 72 9.53 1.93 4.49
N ASP A 73 9.34 2.98 5.28
CA ASP A 73 9.29 2.93 6.74
C ASP A 73 7.98 2.34 7.23
N ILE A 74 6.91 2.60 6.49
CA ILE A 74 5.58 2.06 6.76
C ILE A 74 4.91 1.48 5.51
N ALA A 75 4.02 0.52 5.72
CA ALA A 75 3.17 -0.05 4.68
C ALA A 75 1.69 0.08 5.07
N VAL A 76 0.88 0.67 4.18
CA VAL A 76 -0.58 0.55 4.25
C VAL A 76 -0.96 -0.76 3.59
N VAL A 77 -1.54 -1.67 4.35
CA VAL A 77 -1.86 -3.04 3.91
C VAL A 77 -3.34 -3.31 4.04
N TRP A 78 -3.90 -4.04 3.07
CA TRP A 78 -5.29 -4.50 3.06
C TRP A 78 -5.33 -6.02 3.13
N ALA A 79 -6.10 -6.54 4.08
CA ALA A 79 -6.27 -7.99 4.31
C ALA A 79 -7.69 -8.29 4.79
N LYS A 80 -8.13 -9.52 4.62
CA LYS A 80 -9.44 -9.98 5.11
C LYS A 80 -9.40 -10.34 6.59
N ASP A 81 -10.42 -9.95 7.31
CA ASP A 81 -10.68 -10.48 8.65
C ASP A 81 -11.41 -11.85 8.59
N GLU A 82 -11.68 -12.45 9.75
CA GLU A 82 -12.33 -13.76 9.85
C GLU A 82 -13.78 -13.77 9.32
N ALA A 83 -14.42 -12.60 9.22
CA ALA A 83 -15.73 -12.45 8.59
C ALA A 83 -15.64 -12.29 7.05
N GLY A 84 -14.43 -12.23 6.49
CA GLY A 84 -14.19 -11.99 5.08
C GLY A 84 -14.20 -10.51 4.67
N ASP A 85 -14.30 -9.60 5.63
CA ASP A 85 -14.29 -8.17 5.37
C ASP A 85 -12.86 -7.64 5.20
N ILE A 86 -12.66 -6.81 4.18
CA ILE A 86 -11.37 -6.18 3.93
C ILE A 86 -11.16 -5.07 4.95
N ARG A 87 -10.04 -5.16 5.68
CA ARG A 87 -9.58 -4.21 6.67
C ARG A 87 -8.27 -3.58 6.23
N GLY A 88 -8.12 -2.29 6.48
CA GLY A 88 -6.88 -1.56 6.24
C GLY A 88 -6.08 -1.38 7.53
N MET A 89 -4.75 -1.39 7.42
CA MET A 89 -3.85 -1.24 8.56
C MET A 89 -2.53 -0.60 8.15
N VAL A 90 -1.82 -0.06 9.14
CA VAL A 90 -0.46 0.44 8.99
C VAL A 90 0.50 -0.54 9.65
N LEU A 91 1.45 -1.05 8.88
CA LEU A 91 2.60 -1.81 9.39
C LEU A 91 3.82 -0.90 9.44
N GLU A 92 4.66 -1.11 10.43
CA GLU A 92 5.95 -0.42 10.55
C GLU A 92 7.08 -1.38 10.18
N ARG A 93 8.12 -0.85 9.54
CA ARG A 93 9.33 -1.62 9.23
C ARG A 93 9.95 -2.16 10.52
N GLY A 94 10.42 -3.40 10.49
CA GLY A 94 11.02 -4.08 11.64
C GLY A 94 10.04 -4.87 12.50
N MET A 95 8.73 -4.85 12.19
CA MET A 95 7.80 -5.81 12.81
C MET A 95 8.23 -7.24 12.52
N GLU A 96 8.28 -8.09 13.54
CA GLU A 96 8.66 -9.50 13.41
C GLU A 96 7.74 -10.23 12.43
N GLY A 97 8.32 -11.01 11.51
CA GLY A 97 7.60 -11.74 10.46
C GLY A 97 7.21 -10.88 9.24
N PHE A 98 7.52 -9.58 9.23
CA PHE A 98 7.30 -8.69 8.09
C PHE A 98 8.62 -8.50 7.32
N THR A 99 8.65 -8.94 6.05
CA THR A 99 9.81 -8.78 5.15
C THR A 99 9.40 -8.15 3.83
N THR A 100 10.38 -7.52 3.17
CA THR A 100 10.14 -6.74 1.94
C THR A 100 11.17 -7.08 0.87
N PRO A 101 11.13 -8.30 0.28
CA PRO A 101 12.08 -8.69 -0.77
C PRO A 101 11.95 -7.78 -2.00
N ILE A 102 13.11 -7.47 -2.61
CA ILE A 102 13.15 -6.61 -3.79
C ILE A 102 12.87 -7.41 -5.07
N THR A 103 12.13 -6.82 -5.99
CA THR A 103 11.91 -7.37 -7.34
C THR A 103 13.02 -6.89 -8.28
N HIS A 104 13.76 -7.81 -8.86
CA HIS A 104 14.84 -7.56 -9.82
C HIS A 104 14.37 -7.77 -11.27
N GLY A 105 15.15 -7.27 -12.24
CA GLY A 105 14.99 -7.58 -13.65
C GLY A 105 13.80 -6.92 -14.35
N LYS A 106 13.25 -5.85 -13.82
CA LYS A 106 12.17 -5.09 -14.50
C LYS A 106 12.66 -4.53 -15.84
N TRP A 107 11.83 -4.59 -16.85
CA TRP A 107 12.15 -4.09 -18.20
C TRP A 107 12.07 -2.57 -18.32
N SER A 108 11.13 -1.94 -17.61
CA SER A 108 10.93 -0.49 -17.59
C SER A 108 10.76 0.02 -16.15
N LEU A 109 10.71 1.33 -15.97
CA LEU A 109 10.60 1.99 -14.66
C LEU A 109 11.63 1.46 -13.65
N ARG A 110 12.86 1.22 -14.12
CA ARG A 110 13.92 0.56 -13.35
C ARG A 110 14.41 1.39 -12.16
N ALA A 111 14.25 2.71 -12.23
CA ALA A 111 14.53 3.62 -11.10
C ALA A 111 13.43 3.60 -10.01
N SER A 112 12.25 3.08 -10.32
CA SER A 112 11.18 2.90 -9.33
C SER A 112 11.40 1.56 -8.61
N ALA A 113 11.97 1.60 -7.42
CA ALA A 113 12.17 0.39 -6.62
C ALA A 113 10.83 -0.30 -6.34
N THR A 114 10.77 -1.57 -6.64
CA THR A 114 9.59 -2.41 -6.52
C THR A 114 9.94 -3.65 -5.72
N GLY A 115 9.03 -4.13 -4.90
CA GLY A 115 9.24 -5.35 -4.12
C GLY A 115 7.93 -6.01 -3.75
N GLU A 116 8.04 -6.93 -2.85
CA GLU A 116 6.93 -7.64 -2.23
C GLU A 116 6.79 -7.23 -0.78
N LEU A 117 5.63 -7.47 -0.19
CA LEU A 117 5.41 -7.45 1.25
C LEU A 117 5.04 -8.89 1.64
N VAL A 118 5.82 -9.51 2.52
CA VAL A 118 5.58 -10.88 2.97
C VAL A 118 5.29 -10.87 4.46
N PHE A 119 4.21 -11.53 4.85
CA PHE A 119 3.71 -11.57 6.21
C PHE A 119 3.65 -13.00 6.74
N SER A 120 4.42 -13.29 7.78
CA SER A 120 4.43 -14.57 8.47
C SER A 120 4.13 -14.36 9.95
N ASN A 121 2.86 -14.52 10.33
CA ASN A 121 2.38 -14.33 11.71
C ASN A 121 2.76 -12.95 12.29
N VAL A 122 2.68 -11.89 11.49
CA VAL A 122 2.99 -10.53 11.95
C VAL A 122 1.98 -10.12 13.02
N LYS A 123 2.47 -9.76 14.19
CA LYS A 123 1.64 -9.20 15.28
C LYS A 123 1.32 -7.74 15.00
N VAL A 124 0.09 -7.47 14.62
CA VAL A 124 -0.39 -6.11 14.31
C VAL A 124 -1.19 -5.58 15.51
N PRO A 125 -0.72 -4.54 16.19
CA PRO A 125 -1.48 -3.92 17.28
C PRO A 125 -2.85 -3.46 16.79
N LYS A 126 -3.88 -3.57 17.63
CA LYS A 126 -5.24 -3.09 17.27
C LYS A 126 -5.29 -1.60 16.91
N ALA A 127 -4.42 -0.81 17.52
CA ALA A 127 -4.26 0.61 17.21
C ALA A 127 -3.75 0.90 15.78
N ASN A 128 -3.20 -0.09 15.08
CA ASN A 128 -2.71 0.05 13.71
C ASN A 128 -3.80 -0.20 12.65
N ILE A 129 -4.95 -0.73 13.02
CA ILE A 129 -6.11 -0.91 12.13
C ILE A 129 -6.79 0.44 11.88
N PHE A 130 -7.21 0.68 10.65
CA PHE A 130 -8.03 1.86 10.33
C PHE A 130 -9.45 1.68 10.88
N PRO A 131 -9.89 2.52 11.84
CA PRO A 131 -11.20 2.35 12.47
C PRO A 131 -12.38 2.75 11.58
N ASN A 132 -12.14 3.64 10.61
CA ASN A 132 -13.19 4.31 9.84
C ASN A 132 -13.41 3.71 8.44
N VAL A 133 -12.97 2.46 8.22
CA VAL A 133 -13.17 1.80 6.94
C VAL A 133 -13.34 0.28 7.09
N LYS A 134 -14.24 -0.26 6.28
CA LYS A 134 -14.49 -1.70 6.14
C LYS A 134 -14.90 -2.01 4.71
N GLY A 135 -14.43 -3.13 4.17
CA GLY A 135 -14.76 -3.61 2.83
C GLY A 135 -13.92 -2.98 1.71
N LEU A 136 -14.19 -3.41 0.48
CA LEU A 136 -13.42 -3.07 -0.72
C LEU A 136 -13.47 -1.57 -1.07
N LYS A 137 -14.48 -0.84 -0.60
CA LYS A 137 -14.60 0.62 -0.83
C LYS A 137 -13.35 1.37 -0.35
N GLY A 138 -12.71 0.90 0.73
CA GLY A 138 -11.49 1.51 1.27
C GLY A 138 -10.36 1.59 0.25
N PRO A 139 -9.80 0.45 -0.19
CA PRO A 139 -8.70 0.45 -1.16
C PRO A 139 -9.10 1.05 -2.51
N LEU A 140 -10.33 0.85 -2.99
CA LEU A 140 -10.79 1.41 -4.26
C LEU A 140 -10.85 2.94 -4.25
N SER A 141 -11.22 3.57 -3.14
CA SER A 141 -11.20 5.04 -3.02
C SER A 141 -9.78 5.60 -3.07
N CYS A 142 -8.80 4.87 -2.50
CA CYS A 142 -7.38 5.20 -2.61
C CYS A 142 -6.91 5.16 -4.08
N LEU A 143 -7.29 4.12 -4.82
CA LEU A 143 -6.97 4.00 -6.25
C LEU A 143 -7.62 5.11 -7.09
N ASN A 144 -8.85 5.51 -6.79
CA ASN A 144 -9.50 6.63 -7.49
C ASN A 144 -8.71 7.93 -7.31
N SER A 145 -8.24 8.23 -6.11
CA SER A 145 -7.38 9.37 -5.84
C SER A 145 -6.04 9.29 -6.58
N ALA A 146 -5.45 8.10 -6.67
CA ALA A 146 -4.19 7.90 -7.37
C ALA A 146 -4.31 8.05 -8.89
N ARG A 147 -5.41 7.58 -9.50
CA ARG A 147 -5.65 7.66 -10.95
C ARG A 147 -5.61 9.08 -11.48
N TYR A 148 -6.08 10.06 -10.71
CA TYR A 148 -6.01 11.48 -11.10
C TYR A 148 -4.56 11.92 -11.38
N GLY A 149 -3.63 11.62 -10.48
CA GLY A 149 -2.21 11.95 -10.67
C GLY A 149 -1.56 11.19 -11.84
N ILE A 150 -1.92 9.92 -12.01
CA ILE A 150 -1.42 9.10 -13.14
C ILE A 150 -1.91 9.66 -14.49
N ALA A 151 -3.15 10.14 -14.57
CA ALA A 151 -3.69 10.75 -15.80
C ALA A 151 -2.87 11.97 -16.22
N TRP A 152 -2.47 12.83 -15.30
CA TRP A 152 -1.58 13.97 -15.59
C TRP A 152 -0.21 13.53 -16.11
N GLY A 153 0.39 12.52 -15.47
CA GLY A 153 1.67 11.96 -15.92
C GLY A 153 1.60 11.37 -17.34
N ALA A 154 0.50 10.68 -17.67
CA ALA A 154 0.29 10.13 -19.01
C ALA A 154 0.19 11.22 -20.10
N ILE A 155 -0.47 12.34 -19.80
CA ILE A 155 -0.53 13.48 -20.73
C ILE A 155 0.87 14.10 -20.91
N GLY A 156 1.64 14.28 -19.84
CA GLY A 156 3.01 14.79 -19.96
C GLY A 156 3.91 13.89 -20.83
N ALA A 157 3.83 12.58 -20.65
CA ALA A 157 4.56 11.62 -21.49
C ALA A 157 4.11 11.68 -22.96
N ALA A 158 2.81 11.81 -23.22
CA ALA A 158 2.28 11.96 -24.59
C ALA A 158 2.78 13.25 -25.27
N MET A 159 2.84 14.35 -24.53
CA MET A 159 3.37 15.63 -25.05
C MET A 159 4.84 15.51 -25.45
N ASP A 160 5.66 14.87 -24.64
CA ASP A 160 7.09 14.66 -24.94
C ASP A 160 7.27 13.74 -26.17
N CYS A 161 6.52 12.64 -26.26
CA CYS A 161 6.54 11.77 -27.43
C CYS A 161 6.13 12.51 -28.71
N TYR A 162 5.08 13.35 -28.65
CA TYR A 162 4.60 14.12 -29.77
C TYR A 162 5.64 15.16 -30.23
N ASP A 163 6.22 15.91 -29.31
CA ASP A 163 7.27 16.90 -29.62
C ASP A 163 8.51 16.24 -30.22
N SER A 164 8.93 15.13 -29.67
CA SER A 164 10.06 14.34 -30.21
C SER A 164 9.80 13.86 -31.63
N ALA A 165 8.60 13.36 -31.91
CA ALA A 165 8.22 12.90 -33.24
C ALA A 165 8.13 14.05 -34.26
N LEU A 166 7.70 15.24 -33.85
CA LEU A 166 7.65 16.41 -34.74
C LEU A 166 9.03 16.95 -35.10
N ARG A 167 10.02 16.79 -34.23
CA ARG A 167 11.38 17.30 -34.46
C ARG A 167 12.26 16.33 -35.20
N TYR A 168 11.89 15.05 -35.29
CA TYR A 168 12.59 14.00 -35.99
C TYR A 168 12.41 14.15 -37.51
#